data_e8e472e2f2ce329699af15bfc027f40f
#
_entry.id   e8e472e2f2ce329699af15bfc027f40f
#
_cell.length_a   1.000
_cell.length_b   1.000
_cell.length_c   1.000
_cell.angle_alpha   90.00
_cell.angle_beta   90.00
_cell.angle_gamma   90.00
#
_symmetry.space_group_name_H-M   'P 1'
#
loop_
_entity.id
_entity.type
_entity.pdbx_description
1 polymer ?
#
loop_
_entity_poly.entity_id
_entity_poly.type
_entity_poly.pdbx_seq_one_letter_code
_entity_poly.pdbx_strand_id
1 'polypeptide(L)'
;MKTTHKIILTGLMLITAGGIIVSCSSTKDKYMSISDTEEEFKIEKSGAQLWGEVCNRCHLAPSPADYNDTDWETISLHMRVRANLTEDEISKIETFLKSAN
;
A
#
# COMPACT_ATOMS: atom_id res chain seq x y z
N MET A 1 -63.78 -5.96 12.32
CA MET A 1 -62.77 -6.46 11.38
C MET A 1 -61.90 -5.37 10.73
N LYS A 2 -62.40 -4.17 10.42
CA LYS A 2 -61.57 -3.10 9.80
C LYS A 2 -60.54 -2.44 10.75
N THR A 3 -60.82 -2.40 12.04
CA THR A 3 -59.96 -1.79 13.06
C THR A 3 -58.76 -2.68 13.42
N THR A 4 -58.96 -3.98 13.47
CA THR A 4 -57.89 -4.96 13.76
C THR A 4 -56.84 -5.02 12.66
N HIS A 5 -57.21 -4.92 11.39
CA HIS A 5 -56.30 -4.85 10.26
C HIS A 5 -55.41 -3.59 10.28
N LYS A 6 -56.00 -2.44 10.70
CA LYS A 6 -55.21 -1.19 10.80
C LYS A 6 -54.17 -1.27 11.89
N ILE A 7 -54.46 -1.88 13.04
CA ILE A 7 -53.53 -2.04 14.15
C ILE A 7 -52.37 -3.00 13.76
N ILE A 8 -52.71 -4.09 13.04
CA ILE A 8 -51.69 -5.04 12.56
C ILE A 8 -50.79 -4.41 11.51
N LEU A 9 -51.31 -3.63 10.58
CA LEU A 9 -50.53 -2.93 9.55
C LEU A 9 -49.62 -1.85 10.14
N THR A 10 -50.09 -1.09 11.14
CA THR A 10 -49.23 -0.09 11.81
C THR A 10 -48.17 -0.73 12.68
N GLY A 11 -48.47 -1.85 13.36
CA GLY A 11 -47.49 -2.62 14.13
C GLY A 11 -46.38 -3.21 13.25
N LEU A 12 -46.73 -3.76 12.10
CA LEU A 12 -45.78 -4.34 11.15
C LEU A 12 -44.85 -3.26 10.54
N MET A 13 -45.39 -2.06 10.28
CA MET A 13 -44.58 -0.96 9.73
C MET A 13 -43.60 -0.37 10.72
N LEU A 14 -43.90 -0.40 12.01
CA LEU A 14 -42.99 0.04 13.07
C LEU A 14 -41.81 -0.94 13.30
N ILE A 15 -42.05 -2.24 13.07
CA ILE A 15 -40.99 -3.26 13.20
C ILE A 15 -40.01 -3.19 12.05
N THR A 16 -40.44 -2.81 10.84
CA THR A 16 -39.54 -2.67 9.68
C THR A 16 -38.72 -1.39 9.72
N ALA A 17 -39.16 -0.36 10.41
CA ALA A 17 -38.41 0.89 10.56
C ALA A 17 -37.30 0.82 11.64
N GLY A 18 -37.42 -0.11 12.59
CA GLY A 18 -36.42 -0.29 13.66
C GLY A 18 -35.26 -1.23 13.33
N GLY A 19 -35.29 -1.90 12.19
CA GLY A 19 -34.35 -2.98 11.85
C GLY A 19 -33.09 -2.58 11.09
N ILE A 20 -32.83 -1.31 10.78
CA ILE A 20 -31.75 -0.90 9.87
C ILE A 20 -30.61 -0.14 10.58
N ILE A 21 -30.46 -0.23 11.87
CA ILE A 21 -29.33 0.43 12.58
C ILE A 21 -28.40 -0.60 13.25
N VAL A 22 -28.24 -1.78 12.69
CA VAL A 22 -27.18 -2.70 13.12
C VAL A 22 -26.42 -3.14 11.87
N SER A 23 -25.61 -2.25 11.36
CA SER A 23 -24.54 -2.68 10.48
C SER A 23 -23.49 -1.58 10.37
N CYS A 24 -22.31 -1.92 10.75
CA CYS A 24 -21.07 -1.18 10.81
C CYS A 24 -20.70 -0.69 12.21
N SER A 25 -20.77 -1.58 13.20
CA SER A 25 -19.77 -1.56 14.25
C SER A 25 -18.51 -2.19 13.65
N SER A 26 -17.71 -1.36 12.97
CA SER A 26 -16.31 -1.66 12.79
C SER A 26 -15.77 -1.87 14.20
N THR A 27 -15.52 -3.11 14.55
CA THR A 27 -14.69 -3.45 15.69
C THR A 27 -13.39 -2.71 15.45
N LYS A 28 -13.22 -1.56 16.07
CA LYS A 28 -11.90 -1.04 16.36
C LYS A 28 -11.32 -2.09 17.29
N ASP A 29 -10.67 -3.06 16.69
CA ASP A 29 -9.73 -3.86 17.43
C ASP A 29 -8.90 -2.85 18.20
N LYS A 30 -8.98 -2.98 19.51
CA LYS A 30 -8.21 -2.20 20.45
C LYS A 30 -6.75 -2.53 20.16
N TYR A 31 -6.22 -1.81 19.15
CA TYR A 31 -4.81 -1.73 18.91
C TYR A 31 -4.25 -1.16 20.19
N MET A 32 -3.61 -2.02 20.95
CA MET A 32 -2.96 -1.65 22.18
C MET A 32 -2.02 -0.52 21.84
N SER A 33 -2.38 0.70 22.23
CA SER A 33 -1.46 1.83 22.20
C SER A 33 -0.31 1.44 23.12
N ILE A 34 0.71 0.86 22.51
CA ILE A 34 2.06 0.93 23.08
C ILE A 34 2.48 2.35 22.77
N SER A 35 2.14 3.24 23.69
CA SER A 35 2.65 4.60 23.69
C SER A 35 4.16 4.54 23.91
N ASP A 36 4.82 5.36 23.09
CA ASP A 36 6.12 5.96 23.37
C ASP A 36 7.34 5.03 23.31
N THR A 37 7.61 4.54 22.13
CA THR A 37 8.92 4.65 21.46
C THR A 37 8.67 4.19 20.03
N GLU A 38 8.08 5.04 19.21
CA GLU A 38 8.11 4.90 17.77
C GLU A 38 9.54 5.23 17.29
N GLU A 39 10.50 4.41 17.63
CA GLU A 39 11.52 4.12 16.65
C GLU A 39 10.78 3.32 15.57
N GLU A 40 10.25 4.05 14.58
CA GLU A 40 9.82 3.48 13.33
C GLU A 40 10.99 2.61 12.85
N PHE A 41 10.87 1.30 13.04
CA PHE A 41 11.86 0.35 12.55
C PHE A 41 11.74 0.37 11.02
N LYS A 42 12.31 1.41 10.43
CA LYS A 42 12.45 1.58 9.00
C LYS A 42 13.46 0.55 8.55
N ILE A 43 12.98 -0.57 8.05
CA ILE A 43 13.82 -1.55 7.38
C ILE A 43 14.39 -0.85 6.15
N GLU A 44 15.60 -0.36 6.24
CA GLU A 44 16.30 0.23 5.11
C GLU A 44 16.67 -0.87 4.12
N LYS A 45 16.01 -0.85 2.98
CA LYS A 45 16.30 -1.79 1.89
C LYS A 45 17.62 -1.40 1.22
N SER A 46 18.43 -2.42 0.92
CA SER A 46 19.63 -2.23 0.12
C SER A 46 19.33 -1.93 -1.35
N GLY A 47 20.28 -1.35 -2.08
CA GLY A 47 20.15 -1.10 -3.52
C GLY A 47 19.81 -2.36 -4.32
N ALA A 48 20.41 -3.50 -3.99
CA ALA A 48 20.13 -4.78 -4.62
C ALA A 48 18.69 -5.27 -4.39
N GLN A 49 18.17 -5.11 -3.17
CA GLN A 49 16.79 -5.43 -2.84
C GLN A 49 15.81 -4.54 -3.59
N LEU A 50 16.06 -3.22 -3.57
CA LEU A 50 15.25 -2.25 -4.30
C LEU A 50 15.24 -2.53 -5.80
N TRP A 51 16.41 -2.82 -6.40
CA TRP A 51 16.52 -3.22 -7.80
C TRP A 51 15.67 -4.45 -8.11
N GLY A 52 15.80 -5.51 -7.33
CA GLY A 52 15.02 -6.74 -7.53
C GLY A 52 13.52 -6.54 -7.39
N GLU A 53 13.08 -5.75 -6.43
CA GLU A 53 11.65 -5.52 -6.14
C GLU A 53 11.00 -4.53 -7.12
N VAL A 54 11.71 -3.49 -7.51
CA VAL A 54 11.13 -2.37 -8.26
C VAL A 54 11.29 -2.56 -9.76
N CYS A 55 12.51 -2.89 -10.23
CA CYS A 55 12.78 -2.93 -11.66
C CYS A 55 12.06 -4.07 -12.37
N ASN A 56 11.78 -5.17 -11.69
CA ASN A 56 11.06 -6.32 -12.25
C ASN A 56 9.52 -6.16 -12.27
N ARG A 57 8.96 -5.03 -11.84
CA ARG A 57 7.49 -4.82 -11.83
C ARG A 57 6.89 -4.71 -13.22
N CYS A 58 7.62 -4.15 -14.18
CA CYS A 58 7.10 -3.82 -15.51
C CYS A 58 7.70 -4.70 -16.61
N HIS A 59 8.95 -5.10 -16.47
CA HIS A 59 9.67 -5.93 -17.42
C HIS A 59 10.84 -6.63 -16.71
N LEU A 60 11.47 -7.57 -17.37
CA LEU A 60 12.69 -8.19 -16.84
C LEU A 60 13.78 -7.12 -16.73
N ALA A 61 14.29 -6.91 -15.53
CA ALA A 61 15.37 -5.98 -15.29
C ALA A 61 16.67 -6.48 -15.99
N PRO A 62 17.40 -5.58 -16.67
CA PRO A 62 18.69 -5.96 -17.23
C PRO A 62 19.68 -6.27 -16.11
N SER A 63 20.68 -7.11 -16.42
CA SER A 63 21.75 -7.40 -15.48
C SER A 63 22.61 -6.15 -15.23
N PRO A 64 23.14 -5.97 -14.02
CA PRO A 64 24.11 -4.88 -13.77
C PRO A 64 25.25 -4.84 -14.79
N ALA A 65 25.74 -5.98 -15.24
CA ALA A 65 26.84 -6.10 -16.21
C ALA A 65 26.45 -5.76 -17.67
N ASP A 66 25.18 -5.51 -17.97
CA ASP A 66 24.73 -5.20 -19.34
C ASP A 66 25.08 -3.77 -19.76
N TYR A 67 25.33 -2.87 -18.82
CA TYR A 67 25.56 -1.45 -19.07
C TYR A 67 26.74 -0.93 -18.20
N ASN A 68 27.40 0.12 -18.70
CA ASN A 68 28.46 0.81 -17.97
C ASN A 68 27.89 1.89 -17.01
N ASP A 69 28.73 2.50 -16.21
CA ASP A 69 28.34 3.52 -15.22
C ASP A 69 27.58 4.69 -15.80
N THR A 70 28.02 5.21 -16.96
CA THR A 70 27.38 6.35 -17.61
C THR A 70 25.99 6.00 -18.14
N ASP A 71 25.84 4.79 -18.67
CA ASP A 71 24.55 4.30 -19.12
C ASP A 71 23.61 4.11 -17.92
N TRP A 72 24.11 3.57 -16.81
CA TRP A 72 23.31 3.42 -15.59
C TRP A 72 22.87 4.75 -15.00
N GLU A 73 23.69 5.81 -15.04
CA GLU A 73 23.26 7.17 -14.67
C GLU A 73 22.04 7.63 -15.48
N THR A 74 22.12 7.47 -16.80
CA THR A 74 21.04 7.87 -17.70
C THR A 74 19.78 7.05 -17.48
N ILE A 75 19.92 5.75 -17.36
CA ILE A 75 18.81 4.82 -17.11
C ILE A 75 18.15 5.15 -15.77
N SER A 76 18.91 5.38 -14.73
CA SER A 76 18.42 5.71 -13.39
C SER A 76 17.59 6.98 -13.38
N LEU A 77 17.99 8.03 -14.07
CA LEU A 77 17.20 9.26 -14.22
C LEU A 77 15.82 9.00 -14.81
N HIS A 78 15.74 8.19 -15.87
CA HIS A 78 14.48 7.84 -16.51
C HIS A 78 13.62 6.94 -15.62
N MET A 79 14.23 5.94 -14.98
CA MET A 79 13.52 4.96 -14.17
C MET A 79 13.02 5.55 -12.87
N ARG A 80 13.72 6.53 -12.29
CA ARG A 80 13.22 7.27 -11.11
C ARG A 80 11.80 7.79 -11.33
N VAL A 81 11.57 8.44 -12.47
CA VAL A 81 10.25 9.00 -12.81
C VAL A 81 9.24 7.91 -13.12
N ARG A 82 9.62 6.92 -13.93
CA ARG A 82 8.71 5.87 -14.38
C ARG A 82 8.27 4.91 -13.27
N ALA A 83 9.18 4.58 -12.36
CA ALA A 83 8.91 3.70 -11.23
C ALA A 83 8.48 4.46 -9.97
N ASN A 84 8.37 5.80 -10.04
CA ASN A 84 8.00 6.68 -8.94
C ASN A 84 8.87 6.45 -7.69
N LEU A 85 10.18 6.47 -7.88
CA LEU A 85 11.17 6.26 -6.84
C LEU A 85 11.58 7.58 -6.17
N THR A 86 11.83 7.52 -4.88
CA THR A 86 12.45 8.61 -4.14
C THR A 86 13.91 8.78 -4.55
N GLU A 87 14.50 9.93 -4.20
CA GLU A 87 15.93 10.20 -4.45
C GLU A 87 16.84 9.18 -3.76
N ASP A 88 16.51 8.83 -2.53
CA ASP A 88 17.26 7.85 -1.75
C ASP A 88 17.19 6.45 -2.37
N GLU A 89 16.01 6.01 -2.78
CA GLU A 89 15.84 4.69 -3.41
C GLU A 89 16.60 4.57 -4.71
N ILE A 90 16.51 5.55 -5.60
CA ILE A 90 17.20 5.49 -6.89
C ILE A 90 18.72 5.61 -6.72
N SER A 91 19.19 6.41 -5.76
CA SER A 91 20.62 6.52 -5.44
C SER A 91 21.20 5.20 -4.96
N LYS A 92 20.48 4.47 -4.09
CA LYS A 92 20.88 3.13 -3.64
C LYS A 92 20.91 2.13 -4.78
N ILE A 93 19.89 2.14 -5.66
CA ILE A 93 19.85 1.28 -6.84
C ILE A 93 21.02 1.56 -7.77
N GLU A 94 21.26 2.82 -8.11
CA GLU A 94 22.34 3.23 -9.00
C GLU A 94 23.71 2.84 -8.45
N THR A 95 23.96 3.08 -7.16
CA THR A 95 25.18 2.66 -6.48
C THR A 95 25.40 1.16 -6.57
N PHE A 96 24.34 0.37 -6.37
CA PHE A 96 24.41 -1.08 -6.52
C PHE A 96 24.76 -1.47 -7.96
N LEU A 97 24.07 -0.93 -8.95
CA LEU A 97 24.26 -1.25 -10.36
C LEU A 97 25.69 -0.94 -10.82
N LYS A 98 26.23 0.21 -10.44
CA LYS A 98 27.62 0.60 -10.74
C LYS A 98 28.66 -0.20 -9.99
N SER A 99 28.33 -0.79 -8.86
CA SER A 99 29.25 -1.65 -8.12
C SER A 99 29.28 -3.10 -8.60
N ALA A 100 28.28 -3.47 -9.40
CA ALA A 100 28.05 -4.86 -9.85
C ALA A 100 28.14 -5.04 -11.37
N ASN A 101 28.52 -3.98 -12.11
CA ASN A 101 28.71 -4.03 -13.58
C ASN A 101 30.10 -4.51 -13.98
#